data_b914d084e8237a413bfb63b4a5a20e80
#
_entry.id   b914d084e8237a413bfb63b4a5a20e80
#
_cell.length_a   1.000
_cell.length_b   1.000
_cell.length_c   1.000
_cell.angle_alpha   90.00
_cell.angle_beta   90.00
_cell.angle_gamma   90.00
#
_symmetry.space_group_name_H-M   'P 1'
#
loop_
_entity.id
_entity.type
_entity.pdbx_description
1 polymer ?
#
loop_
_entity_poly.entity_id
_entity_poly.type
_entity_poly.pdbx_seq_one_letter_code
_entity_poly.pdbx_strand_id
1 'polypeptide(L)'
;MKMIIAIVNDEDSEMVTHTLTGKEFRVTTIASTGGFLRRGVTTLLCVFEDEKLTNALDVFRGCFPKAGAESQKRCRIFVLNVAET
;
A
#
# COMPACT_ATOMS: atom_id res chain seq x y z
N MET A 1 -4.63 13.83 -9.54
CA MET A 1 -4.61 12.46 -9.03
C MET A 1 -3.37 12.20 -8.18
N LYS A 2 -3.49 11.33 -7.23
CA LYS A 2 -2.38 10.88 -6.39
C LYS A 2 -2.13 9.40 -6.61
N MET A 3 -0.89 9.00 -6.40
CA MET A 3 -0.52 7.60 -6.44
C MET A 3 0.25 7.26 -5.18
N ILE A 4 -0.11 6.16 -4.54
CA ILE A 4 0.66 5.59 -3.45
C ILE A 4 1.42 4.41 -3.99
N ILE A 5 2.72 4.40 -3.75
CA ILE A 5 3.55 3.22 -3.94
C ILE A 5 3.82 2.67 -2.54
N ALA A 6 3.34 1.49 -2.26
CA ALA A 6 3.51 0.86 -0.96
C ALA A 6 4.40 -0.37 -1.10
N ILE A 7 5.44 -0.43 -0.29
CA ILE A 7 6.33 -1.58 -0.22
C ILE A 7 6.07 -2.27 1.09
N VAL A 8 5.51 -3.47 1.04
CA VAL A 8 5.12 -4.23 2.21
C VAL A 8 5.78 -5.61 2.17
N ASN A 9 5.87 -6.27 3.33
CA ASN A 9 6.31 -7.67 3.35
C ASN A 9 5.30 -8.54 2.59
N ASP A 10 5.79 -9.54 1.89
CA ASP A 10 4.92 -10.45 1.12
C ASP A 10 3.79 -11.02 1.98
N GLU A 11 4.09 -11.36 3.21
CA GLU A 11 3.09 -11.92 4.14
C GLU A 11 1.95 -10.94 4.47
N ASP A 12 2.20 -9.63 4.34
CA ASP A 12 1.20 -8.59 4.63
C ASP A 12 0.44 -8.15 3.39
N SER A 13 0.95 -8.47 2.19
CA SER A 13 0.42 -7.91 0.95
C SER A 13 -1.05 -8.25 0.69
N GLU A 14 -1.45 -9.47 1.00
CA GLU A 14 -2.82 -9.91 0.79
C GLU A 14 -3.79 -9.16 1.71
N MET A 15 -3.43 -8.99 2.97
CA MET A 15 -4.23 -8.25 3.93
C MET A 15 -4.41 -6.79 3.52
N VAL A 16 -3.31 -6.15 3.11
CA VAL A 16 -3.35 -4.75 2.67
C VAL A 16 -4.21 -4.59 1.42
N THR A 17 -3.99 -5.46 0.42
CA THR A 17 -4.75 -5.44 -0.83
C THR A 17 -6.25 -5.63 -0.55
N HIS A 18 -6.58 -6.60 0.29
CA HIS A 18 -7.97 -6.90 0.61
C HIS A 18 -8.64 -5.73 1.33
N THR A 19 -7.94 -5.10 2.28
CA THR A 19 -8.46 -3.96 3.02
C THR A 19 -8.71 -2.77 2.11
N LEU A 20 -7.76 -2.45 1.23
CA LEU A 20 -7.92 -1.35 0.28
C LEU A 20 -9.05 -1.61 -0.71
N THR A 21 -9.14 -2.82 -1.23
CA THR A 21 -10.20 -3.19 -2.17
C THR A 21 -11.57 -3.09 -1.49
N GLY A 22 -11.66 -3.48 -0.22
CA GLY A 22 -12.89 -3.35 0.56
C GLY A 22 -13.32 -1.91 0.78
N LYS A 23 -12.40 -0.96 0.69
CA LYS A 23 -12.67 0.48 0.78
C LYS A 23 -12.78 1.13 -0.60
N GLU A 24 -12.95 0.33 -1.64
CA GLU A 24 -13.13 0.77 -3.03
C GLU A 24 -11.90 1.42 -3.65
N PHE A 25 -10.72 1.15 -3.13
CA PHE A 25 -9.48 1.55 -3.79
C PHE A 25 -9.01 0.44 -4.72
N ARG A 26 -8.52 0.82 -5.89
CA ARG A 26 -7.91 -0.13 -6.81
C ARG A 26 -6.45 -0.31 -6.47
N VAL A 27 -6.02 -1.55 -6.34
CA VAL A 27 -4.65 -1.88 -6.00
C VAL A 27 -4.08 -2.77 -7.09
N THR A 28 -2.90 -2.40 -7.56
CA THR A 28 -2.16 -3.19 -8.54
C THR A 28 -0.86 -3.67 -7.90
N THR A 29 -0.61 -4.96 -7.97
CA THR A 29 0.67 -5.52 -7.53
C THR A 29 1.66 -5.41 -8.68
N ILE A 30 2.77 -4.70 -8.47
CA ILE A 30 3.79 -4.52 -9.50
C ILE A 30 4.84 -5.60 -9.45
N ALA A 31 5.28 -5.93 -8.25
CA ALA A 31 6.41 -6.84 -8.07
C ALA A 31 6.33 -7.53 -6.73
N SER A 32 6.81 -8.77 -6.69
CA SER A 32 6.98 -9.53 -5.47
C SER A 32 8.30 -10.26 -5.55
N THR A 33 9.15 -10.14 -4.53
CA THR A 33 10.49 -10.71 -4.55
C THR A 33 10.58 -12.06 -3.86
N GLY A 34 9.59 -12.41 -3.03
CA GLY A 34 9.64 -13.64 -2.24
C GLY A 34 9.08 -14.88 -2.92
N GLY A 35 8.37 -14.71 -4.02
CA GLY A 35 7.73 -15.80 -4.71
C GLY A 35 6.81 -16.60 -3.80
N PHE A 36 6.80 -17.93 -3.98
CA PHE A 36 5.93 -18.77 -3.17
C PHE A 36 6.37 -18.93 -1.73
N LEU A 37 7.61 -18.59 -1.41
CA LEU A 37 8.11 -18.63 -0.03
C LEU A 37 7.64 -17.44 0.80
N ARG A 38 7.18 -16.39 0.16
CA ARG A 38 6.60 -15.20 0.79
C ARG A 38 7.52 -14.54 1.83
N ARG A 39 8.82 -14.56 1.57
CA ARG A 39 9.82 -13.97 2.46
C ARG A 39 10.44 -12.69 1.94
N GLY A 40 9.94 -12.18 0.84
CA GLY A 40 10.43 -10.94 0.27
C GLY A 40 9.45 -9.80 0.52
N VAL A 41 9.48 -8.83 -0.39
CA VAL A 41 8.60 -7.68 -0.35
C VAL A 41 7.74 -7.62 -1.60
N THR A 42 6.57 -7.02 -1.44
CA THR A 42 5.62 -6.80 -2.54
C THR A 42 5.45 -5.30 -2.71
N THR A 43 5.48 -4.84 -3.95
CA THR A 43 5.24 -3.44 -4.29
C THR A 43 3.83 -3.31 -4.84
N LEU A 44 3.05 -2.45 -4.21
CA LEU A 44 1.65 -2.20 -4.57
C LEU A 44 1.51 -0.77 -5.08
N LEU A 45 0.65 -0.59 -6.07
CA LEU A 45 0.27 0.73 -6.56
C LEU A 45 -1.20 0.98 -6.30
N CYS A 46 -1.51 2.18 -5.85
CA CYS A 46 -2.88 2.61 -5.64
C CYS A 46 -3.02 4.04 -6.19
N VAL A 47 -3.90 4.23 -7.17
CA VAL A 47 -4.13 5.54 -7.80
C VAL A 47 -5.55 5.98 -7.46
N PHE A 48 -5.71 7.24 -7.09
CA PHE A 48 -7.01 7.77 -6.68
C PHE A 48 -7.03 9.29 -6.82
N GLU A 49 -8.21 9.87 -6.68
CA GLU A 49 -8.38 11.31 -6.73
C GLU A 49 -7.79 11.98 -5.49
N ASP A 50 -7.32 13.22 -5.64
CA ASP A 50 -6.62 13.95 -4.57
C ASP A 50 -7.36 13.97 -3.25
N GLU A 51 -8.67 14.15 -3.27
CA GLU A 51 -9.47 14.23 -2.05
C GLU A 51 -9.53 12.92 -1.27
N LYS A 52 -9.16 11.81 -1.87
CA LYS A 52 -9.14 10.50 -1.20
C LYS A 52 -7.82 10.19 -0.51
N LEU A 53 -6.84 11.09 -0.61
CA LEU A 53 -5.52 10.84 -0.03
C LEU A 53 -5.57 10.55 1.47
N THR A 54 -6.28 11.38 2.23
CA THR A 54 -6.39 11.19 3.67
C THR A 54 -7.02 9.84 4.00
N ASN A 55 -8.09 9.47 3.29
CA ASN A 55 -8.74 8.18 3.49
C ASN A 55 -7.80 7.02 3.19
N ALA A 56 -7.04 7.11 2.09
CA ALA A 56 -6.09 6.07 1.73
C ALA A 56 -5.00 5.90 2.79
N LEU A 57 -4.45 7.01 3.28
CA LEU A 57 -3.43 6.95 4.34
C LEU A 57 -3.98 6.36 5.63
N ASP A 58 -5.22 6.68 5.97
CA ASP A 58 -5.88 6.12 7.15
C ASP A 58 -6.05 4.61 7.03
N VAL A 59 -6.36 4.11 5.83
CA VAL A 59 -6.47 2.67 5.60
C VAL A 59 -5.12 1.99 5.84
N PHE A 60 -4.03 2.57 5.32
CA PHE A 60 -2.70 2.01 5.55
C PHE A 60 -2.33 2.00 7.03
N ARG A 61 -2.65 3.09 7.75
CA ARG A 61 -2.40 3.15 9.19
C ARG A 61 -3.18 2.10 9.94
N GLY A 62 -4.42 1.84 9.51
CA GLY A 62 -5.26 0.80 10.11
C GLY A 62 -4.73 -0.60 9.88
N CYS A 63 -4.04 -0.84 8.75
CA CYS A 63 -3.41 -2.14 8.48
C CYS A 63 -2.21 -2.40 9.39
N PHE A 64 -1.55 -1.34 9.86
CA PHE A 64 -0.35 -1.43 10.69
C PHE A 64 -0.54 -0.55 11.94
N PRO A 65 -1.37 -1.01 12.90
CA PRO A 65 -1.80 -0.16 14.01
C PRO A 65 -0.72 0.19 15.02
N LYS A 66 0.39 -0.53 15.04
CA LYS A 66 1.47 -0.20 15.96
C LYS A 66 2.30 0.94 15.38
N ALA A 67 2.22 2.10 16.01
CA ALA A 67 3.04 3.24 15.65
C ALA A 67 4.50 3.00 16.02
N GLY A 68 5.42 3.58 15.25
CA GLY A 68 6.84 3.56 15.57
C GLY A 68 7.68 2.76 14.58
N ALA A 69 8.87 2.36 15.01
CA ALA A 69 9.87 1.75 14.14
C ALA A 69 9.41 0.44 13.48
N GLU A 70 8.60 -0.34 14.16
CA GLU A 70 8.10 -1.60 13.59
C GLU A 70 7.16 -1.37 12.44
N SER A 71 6.26 -0.38 12.53
CA SER A 71 5.35 -0.03 11.45
C SER A 71 6.12 0.43 10.21
N GLN A 72 7.17 1.23 10.42
CA GLN A 72 8.00 1.72 9.32
C GLN A 72 8.78 0.61 8.63
N LYS A 73 9.12 -0.45 9.37
CA LYS A 73 9.81 -1.61 8.79
C LYS A 73 8.85 -2.50 7.99
N ARG A 74 7.58 -2.52 8.35
CA ARG A 74 6.59 -3.37 7.70
C ARG A 74 6.01 -2.75 6.44
N CYS A 75 5.94 -1.43 6.38
CA CYS A 75 5.33 -0.75 5.24
C CYS A 75 6.03 0.57 4.99
N ARG A 76 6.47 0.76 3.75
CA ARG A 76 7.00 2.04 3.26
C ARG A 76 6.02 2.57 2.24
N ILE A 77 5.66 3.84 2.38
CA ILE A 77 4.68 4.48 1.52
C ILE A 77 5.30 5.71 0.87
N PHE A 78 5.16 5.80 -0.45
CA PHE A 78 5.54 6.97 -1.21
C PHE A 78 4.29 7.54 -1.86
N VAL A 79 4.08 8.85 -1.73
CA VAL A 79 2.95 9.52 -2.33
C VAL A 79 3.44 10.42 -3.45
N LEU A 80 2.88 10.25 -4.64
CA LEU A 80 3.27 10.98 -5.83
C LEU A 80 2.07 11.66 -6.46
N ASN A 81 2.32 12.79 -7.10
CA ASN A 81 1.32 13.40 -7.97
C ASN A 81 1.36 12.73 -9.34
N VAL A 82 0.19 12.41 -9.87
CA VAL A 82 0.06 11.83 -11.20
C VAL A 82 -0.36 12.92 -12.16
N ALA A 83 0.41 13.11 -13.23
CA ALA A 83 0.06 14.07 -14.26
C ALA A 83 -1.13 13.55 -15.07
N GLU A 84 -2.10 14.44 -15.28
CA GLU A 84 -3.23 14.15 -16.14
C GLU A 84 -2.96 14.73 -17.51
N THR A 85 -3.11 13.92 -18.55
CA THR A 85 -2.93 14.37 -19.93
C THR A 85 -4.24 14.35 -20.69
#